data_10f59acdbb9bcc185b12071618ddcc02
#
_entry.id   10f59acdbb9bcc185b12071618ddcc02
#
_cell.length_a   1.000
_cell.length_b   1.000
_cell.length_c   1.000
_cell.angle_alpha   90.00
_cell.angle_beta   90.00
_cell.angle_gamma   90.00
#
_symmetry.space_group_name_H-M   'P 1'
#
loop_
_entity.id
_entity.type
_entity.pdbx_description
1 polymer ?
#
loop_
_entity_poly.entity_id
_entity_poly.type
_entity_poly.pdbx_seq_one_letter_code
_entity_poly.pdbx_strand_id
1 'polypeptide(L)'
;MQEKKKKGNLLVRFLGNEKYQFLTIPLFAILISLLVGAVVLLLLGKNPLDAYVNLLQGSGILPKAKYAGGKSMLTDFFSFMDCLTPMIFASLSVAVALKTGLFNIGVSGQMLAAGFITTITVGYSTLSAPIAKPLVILVAAAVGALVGGLIGFLKYRFNINEVVSSIMLNYIIEYVVGFFINTRYVNPISRQSQTVSSEARLTLSGTKIGDLKFDIPLGIILAV
;
A
#
# COMPACT_ATOMS: atom_id res chain seq x y z
N MET A 1 -46.95 28.79 9.34
CA MET A 1 -46.10 28.61 8.15
C MET A 1 -45.57 27.18 8.18
N GLN A 2 -46.16 26.29 7.38
CA GLN A 2 -45.72 24.89 7.30
C GLN A 2 -44.53 24.81 6.34
N GLU A 3 -43.38 24.45 6.87
CA GLU A 3 -42.21 24.09 6.05
C GLU A 3 -42.52 22.86 5.18
N LYS A 4 -42.64 23.08 3.89
CA LYS A 4 -42.69 22.01 2.88
C LYS A 4 -41.41 21.18 3.03
N LYS A 5 -41.50 19.98 3.65
CA LYS A 5 -40.47 18.93 3.55
C LYS A 5 -40.23 18.66 2.07
N LYS A 6 -39.17 19.24 1.50
CA LYS A 6 -38.63 18.85 0.19
C LYS A 6 -38.38 17.35 0.25
N LYS A 7 -39.07 16.57 -0.58
CA LYS A 7 -38.75 15.17 -0.85
C LYS A 7 -37.30 15.14 -1.39
N GLY A 8 -36.34 15.00 -0.50
CA GLY A 8 -34.94 14.87 -0.88
C GLY A 8 -34.77 13.64 -1.79
N ASN A 9 -34.06 13.79 -2.90
CA ASN A 9 -33.70 12.68 -3.79
C ASN A 9 -33.21 11.50 -2.96
N LEU A 10 -33.56 10.26 -3.37
CA LEU A 10 -33.12 9.02 -2.72
C LEU A 10 -31.62 9.03 -2.41
N LEU A 11 -30.80 9.60 -3.29
CA LEU A 11 -29.37 9.79 -3.10
C LEU A 11 -29.03 10.67 -1.89
N VAL A 12 -29.72 11.80 -1.73
CA VAL A 12 -29.52 12.71 -0.58
C VAL A 12 -29.91 12.04 0.74
N ARG A 13 -30.94 11.20 0.70
CA ARG A 13 -31.39 10.46 1.88
C ARG A 13 -30.45 9.31 2.25
N PHE A 14 -29.79 8.70 1.25
CA PHE A 14 -28.85 7.58 1.45
C PHE A 14 -27.47 8.08 1.87
N LEU A 15 -26.97 9.15 1.25
CA LEU A 15 -25.67 9.76 1.54
C LEU A 15 -25.71 10.68 2.75
N GLY A 16 -26.89 11.23 3.10
CA GLY A 16 -27.07 12.18 4.22
C GLY A 16 -27.31 11.53 5.58
N ASN A 17 -27.31 10.20 5.69
CA ASN A 17 -27.52 9.53 6.96
C ASN A 17 -26.19 9.41 7.71
N GLU A 18 -25.96 10.28 8.69
CA GLU A 18 -24.71 10.38 9.47
C GLU A 18 -24.22 9.03 10.02
N LYS A 19 -25.14 8.13 10.37
CA LYS A 19 -24.82 6.81 10.91
C LYS A 19 -24.07 5.91 9.93
N TYR A 20 -24.33 6.06 8.62
CA TYR A 20 -23.77 5.19 7.58
C TYR A 20 -22.85 5.93 6.60
N GLN A 21 -22.63 7.23 6.77
CA GLN A 21 -21.82 8.07 5.89
C GLN A 21 -20.40 7.53 5.69
N PHE A 22 -19.80 6.98 6.75
CA PHE A 22 -18.45 6.43 6.70
C PHE A 22 -18.32 5.25 5.72
N LEU A 23 -19.44 4.56 5.43
CA LEU A 23 -19.47 3.42 4.50
C LEU A 23 -20.07 3.83 3.15
N THR A 24 -21.14 4.61 3.15
CA THR A 24 -21.87 4.97 1.93
C THR A 24 -21.09 5.91 1.02
N ILE A 25 -20.33 6.86 1.57
CA ILE A 25 -19.53 7.79 0.76
C ILE A 25 -18.40 7.06 0.02
N PRO A 26 -17.55 6.21 0.67
CA PRO A 26 -16.53 5.46 -0.04
C PRO A 26 -17.10 4.48 -1.08
N LEU A 27 -18.17 3.78 -0.77
CA LEU A 27 -18.82 2.87 -1.72
C LEU A 27 -19.34 3.61 -2.97
N PHE A 28 -19.98 4.77 -2.76
CA PHE A 28 -20.47 5.60 -3.86
C PHE A 28 -19.32 6.14 -4.72
N ALA A 29 -18.21 6.57 -4.08
CA ALA A 29 -17.00 7.01 -4.78
C ALA A 29 -16.39 5.88 -5.63
N ILE A 30 -16.34 4.65 -5.11
CA ILE A 30 -15.87 3.46 -5.85
C ILE A 30 -16.77 3.20 -7.06
N LEU A 31 -18.09 3.24 -6.89
CA LEU A 31 -19.03 3.02 -8.00
C LEU A 31 -18.87 4.06 -9.11
N ILE A 32 -18.75 5.34 -8.74
CA ILE A 32 -18.50 6.41 -9.74
C ILE A 32 -17.16 6.18 -10.44
N SER A 33 -16.10 5.84 -9.70
CA SER A 33 -14.78 5.58 -10.27
C SER A 33 -14.80 4.42 -11.26
N LEU A 34 -15.53 3.35 -10.95
CA LEU A 34 -15.72 2.22 -11.87
C LEU A 34 -16.50 2.65 -13.12
N LEU A 35 -17.54 3.47 -12.98
CA LEU A 35 -18.30 3.97 -14.15
C LEU A 35 -17.43 4.85 -15.06
N VAL A 36 -16.64 5.76 -14.47
CA VAL A 36 -15.69 6.58 -15.22
C VAL A 36 -14.64 5.70 -15.91
N GLY A 37 -14.11 4.71 -15.19
CA GLY A 37 -13.17 3.74 -15.76
C GLY A 37 -13.79 2.95 -16.92
N ALA A 38 -15.06 2.55 -16.81
CA ALA A 38 -15.77 1.89 -17.92
C ALA A 38 -15.88 2.77 -19.15
N VAL A 39 -16.20 4.05 -18.97
CA VAL A 39 -16.26 5.01 -20.10
C VAL A 39 -14.89 5.13 -20.78
N VAL A 40 -13.82 5.27 -20.00
CA VAL A 40 -12.46 5.33 -20.55
C VAL A 40 -12.10 4.07 -21.32
N LEU A 41 -12.43 2.89 -20.80
CA LEU A 41 -12.18 1.61 -21.48
C LEU A 41 -12.94 1.50 -22.79
N LEU A 42 -14.20 1.95 -22.82
CA LEU A 42 -15.00 2.01 -24.06
C LEU A 42 -14.37 2.95 -25.09
N LEU A 43 -13.90 4.12 -24.69
CA LEU A 43 -13.21 5.05 -25.57
C LEU A 43 -11.92 4.47 -26.16
N LEU A 44 -11.25 3.57 -25.42
CA LEU A 44 -10.06 2.82 -25.86
C LEU A 44 -10.41 1.57 -26.69
N GLY A 45 -11.69 1.35 -27.00
CA GLY A 45 -12.16 0.18 -27.76
C GLY A 45 -12.04 -1.14 -27.00
N LYS A 46 -11.99 -1.11 -25.66
CA LYS A 46 -11.93 -2.28 -24.80
C LYS A 46 -13.26 -2.54 -24.12
N ASN A 47 -13.58 -3.81 -23.89
CA ASN A 47 -14.78 -4.19 -23.15
C ASN A 47 -14.56 -3.98 -21.65
N PRO A 48 -15.32 -3.10 -20.97
CA PRO A 48 -15.18 -2.88 -19.53
C PRO A 48 -15.49 -4.11 -18.68
N LEU A 49 -16.44 -4.93 -19.11
CA LEU A 49 -16.82 -6.14 -18.38
C LEU A 49 -15.66 -7.13 -18.31
N ASP A 50 -14.97 -7.36 -19.44
CA ASP A 50 -13.80 -8.24 -19.49
C ASP A 50 -12.67 -7.69 -18.61
N ALA A 51 -12.48 -6.38 -18.61
CA ALA A 51 -11.48 -5.74 -17.77
C ALA A 51 -11.76 -5.92 -16.27
N TYR A 52 -13.02 -5.76 -15.85
CA TYR A 52 -13.42 -5.96 -14.45
C TYR A 52 -13.38 -7.43 -14.03
N VAL A 53 -13.78 -8.35 -14.91
CA VAL A 53 -13.62 -9.79 -14.67
C VAL A 53 -12.15 -10.14 -14.50
N ASN A 54 -11.26 -9.62 -15.35
CA ASN A 54 -9.81 -9.83 -15.23
C ASN A 54 -9.24 -9.24 -13.93
N LEU A 55 -9.75 -8.10 -13.45
CA LEU A 55 -9.37 -7.52 -12.17
C LEU A 55 -9.76 -8.45 -11.00
N LEU A 56 -10.97 -8.98 -11.01
CA LEU A 56 -11.45 -9.93 -10.00
C LEU A 56 -10.70 -11.28 -10.07
N GLN A 57 -10.32 -11.70 -11.26
CA GLN A 57 -9.48 -12.88 -11.46
C GLN A 57 -8.05 -12.65 -10.96
N GLY A 58 -7.51 -11.44 -11.17
CA GLY A 58 -6.18 -11.05 -10.68
C GLY A 58 -6.10 -10.97 -9.16
N SER A 59 -7.20 -10.59 -8.50
CA SER A 59 -7.29 -10.58 -7.03
C SER A 59 -7.57 -11.95 -6.40
N GLY A 60 -7.77 -13.00 -7.21
CA GLY A 60 -8.10 -14.33 -6.70
C GLY A 60 -9.53 -14.48 -6.15
N ILE A 61 -10.44 -13.54 -6.49
CA ILE A 61 -11.87 -13.65 -6.14
C ILE A 61 -12.60 -14.54 -7.15
N LEU A 62 -12.22 -14.45 -8.43
CA LEU A 62 -12.77 -15.29 -9.50
C LEU A 62 -11.69 -16.21 -10.07
N PRO A 63 -12.05 -17.44 -10.46
CA PRO A 63 -11.12 -18.37 -11.08
C PRO A 63 -10.78 -17.93 -12.51
N LYS A 64 -9.51 -18.16 -12.92
CA LYS A 64 -9.06 -18.02 -14.31
C LYS A 64 -9.31 -19.32 -15.07
N ALA A 65 -9.52 -19.22 -16.38
CA ALA A 65 -9.67 -20.39 -17.24
C ALA A 65 -8.41 -21.28 -17.29
N LYS A 66 -7.22 -20.68 -17.16
CA LYS A 66 -5.92 -21.37 -17.13
C LYS A 66 -4.99 -20.70 -16.14
N TYR A 67 -4.25 -21.51 -15.38
CA TYR A 67 -3.18 -21.09 -14.49
C TYR A 67 -1.83 -21.59 -15.02
N ALA A 68 -0.80 -20.77 -14.95
CA ALA A 68 0.55 -21.20 -15.27
C ALA A 68 1.12 -22.07 -14.13
N GLY A 69 1.89 -23.10 -14.47
CA GLY A 69 2.44 -24.16 -13.64
C GLY A 69 2.51 -23.92 -12.12
N GLY A 70 1.72 -24.67 -11.37
CA GLY A 70 1.69 -24.64 -9.90
C GLY A 70 0.99 -23.42 -9.28
N LYS A 71 0.39 -22.54 -10.07
CA LYS A 71 -0.45 -21.42 -9.59
C LYS A 71 -1.91 -21.82 -9.51
N SER A 72 -2.67 -21.10 -8.69
CA SER A 72 -4.09 -21.31 -8.49
C SER A 72 -4.77 -20.01 -8.09
N MET A 73 -6.10 -20.03 -7.96
CA MET A 73 -6.86 -18.92 -7.40
C MET A 73 -6.33 -18.48 -6.03
N LEU A 74 -5.91 -19.43 -5.18
CA LEU A 74 -5.30 -19.12 -3.87
C LEU A 74 -3.97 -18.38 -4.03
N THR A 75 -3.14 -18.73 -5.01
CA THR A 75 -1.89 -18.02 -5.29
C THR A 75 -2.16 -16.57 -5.66
N ASP A 76 -3.15 -16.30 -6.50
CA ASP A 76 -3.55 -14.95 -6.88
C ASP A 76 -4.10 -14.18 -5.67
N PHE A 77 -4.90 -14.82 -4.82
CA PHE A 77 -5.45 -14.22 -3.60
C PHE A 77 -4.34 -13.81 -2.60
N PHE A 78 -3.39 -14.69 -2.34
CA PHE A 78 -2.27 -14.35 -1.45
C PHE A 78 -1.36 -13.29 -2.04
N SER A 79 -1.15 -13.29 -3.36
CA SER A 79 -0.43 -12.20 -4.03
C SER A 79 -1.17 -10.86 -3.92
N PHE A 80 -2.49 -10.87 -3.99
CA PHE A 80 -3.32 -9.70 -3.75
C PHE A 80 -3.19 -9.21 -2.29
N MET A 81 -3.22 -10.12 -1.32
CA MET A 81 -3.03 -9.78 0.11
C MET A 81 -1.64 -9.19 0.36
N ASP A 82 -0.61 -9.69 -0.32
CA ASP A 82 0.75 -9.16 -0.22
C ASP A 82 0.82 -7.70 -0.71
N CYS A 83 0.20 -7.41 -1.85
CA CYS A 83 0.09 -6.04 -2.37
C CYS A 83 -0.80 -5.13 -1.51
N LEU A 84 -1.85 -5.67 -0.88
CA LEU A 84 -2.78 -4.92 -0.04
C LEU A 84 -2.16 -4.50 1.28
N THR A 85 -1.29 -5.33 1.85
CA THR A 85 -0.67 -5.11 3.16
C THR A 85 -0.02 -3.72 3.31
N PRO A 86 0.92 -3.29 2.44
CA PRO A 86 1.53 -1.96 2.56
C PRO A 86 0.52 -0.82 2.37
N MET A 87 -0.54 -1.03 1.59
CA MET A 87 -1.59 -0.02 1.41
C MET A 87 -2.43 0.18 2.67
N ILE A 88 -2.69 -0.88 3.44
CA ILE A 88 -3.37 -0.79 4.74
C ILE A 88 -2.51 0.02 5.70
N PHE A 89 -1.21 -0.27 5.82
CA PHE A 89 -0.31 0.49 6.69
C PHE A 89 -0.21 1.97 6.29
N ALA A 90 -0.13 2.25 4.99
CA ALA A 90 -0.12 3.62 4.48
C ALA A 90 -1.42 4.36 4.87
N SER A 91 -2.57 3.73 4.69
CA SER A 91 -3.87 4.30 5.04
C SER A 91 -4.01 4.55 6.54
N LEU A 92 -3.54 3.61 7.38
CA LEU A 92 -3.53 3.77 8.83
C LEU A 92 -2.62 4.92 9.26
N SER A 93 -1.45 5.06 8.65
CA SER A 93 -0.53 6.17 8.91
C SER A 93 -1.16 7.53 8.65
N VAL A 94 -1.84 7.68 7.51
CA VAL A 94 -2.59 8.90 7.17
C VAL A 94 -3.76 9.13 8.14
N ALA A 95 -4.51 8.08 8.48
CA ALA A 95 -5.65 8.17 9.39
C ALA A 95 -5.23 8.62 10.80
N VAL A 96 -4.12 8.10 11.32
CA VAL A 96 -3.57 8.53 12.61
C VAL A 96 -3.10 9.97 12.56
N ALA A 97 -2.38 10.37 11.49
CA ALA A 97 -1.95 11.75 11.31
C ALA A 97 -3.12 12.73 11.28
N LEU A 98 -4.19 12.41 10.55
CA LEU A 98 -5.41 13.24 10.50
C LEU A 98 -6.07 13.36 11.86
N LYS A 99 -6.11 12.30 12.68
CA LYS A 99 -6.64 12.36 14.05
C LYS A 99 -5.83 13.27 14.97
N THR A 100 -4.53 13.45 14.72
CA THR A 100 -3.67 14.37 15.46
C THR A 100 -3.69 15.80 14.92
N GLY A 101 -4.51 16.07 13.90
CA GLY A 101 -4.60 17.37 13.25
C GLY A 101 -3.43 17.68 12.30
N LEU A 102 -2.68 16.65 11.90
CA LEU A 102 -1.58 16.75 10.93
C LEU A 102 -1.99 16.15 9.60
N PHE A 103 -1.66 16.81 8.51
CA PHE A 103 -1.87 16.26 7.17
C PHE A 103 -0.56 15.70 6.61
N ASN A 104 -0.34 14.39 6.79
CA ASN A 104 0.89 13.73 6.37
C ASN A 104 0.79 13.15 4.95
N ILE A 105 1.35 13.85 3.97
CA ILE A 105 1.54 13.36 2.60
C ILE A 105 2.89 12.62 2.45
N GLY A 106 3.72 12.60 3.51
CA GLY A 106 5.07 12.05 3.51
C GLY A 106 5.17 10.52 3.56
N VAL A 107 4.06 9.79 3.50
CA VAL A 107 4.04 8.33 3.67
C VAL A 107 4.87 7.62 2.63
N SER A 108 4.90 8.08 1.38
CA SER A 108 5.71 7.46 0.32
C SER A 108 7.21 7.55 0.62
N GLY A 109 7.71 8.71 1.05
CA GLY A 109 9.10 8.88 1.47
C GLY A 109 9.43 8.07 2.73
N GLN A 110 8.53 8.03 3.71
CA GLN A 110 8.69 7.21 4.91
C GLN A 110 8.85 5.72 4.55
N MET A 111 7.99 5.21 3.68
CA MET A 111 8.05 3.83 3.20
C MET A 111 9.33 3.55 2.40
N LEU A 112 9.72 4.47 1.52
CA LEU A 112 10.93 4.33 0.71
C LEU A 112 12.19 4.33 1.58
N ALA A 113 12.31 5.27 2.52
CA ALA A 113 13.44 5.33 3.45
C ALA A 113 13.50 4.08 4.32
N ALA A 114 12.37 3.69 4.93
CA ALA A 114 12.29 2.51 5.77
C ALA A 114 12.64 1.24 4.98
N GLY A 115 12.09 1.07 3.79
CA GLY A 115 12.37 -0.07 2.91
C GLY A 115 13.83 -0.14 2.50
N PHE A 116 14.42 0.99 2.07
CA PHE A 116 15.83 1.05 1.68
C PHE A 116 16.77 0.69 2.84
N ILE A 117 16.64 1.38 3.99
CA ILE A 117 17.52 1.14 5.15
C ILE A 117 17.36 -0.28 5.67
N THR A 118 16.13 -0.78 5.76
CA THR A 118 15.88 -2.15 6.18
C THR A 118 16.49 -3.17 5.24
N THR A 119 16.41 -2.93 3.93
CA THR A 119 16.99 -3.83 2.92
C THR A 119 18.51 -3.88 3.03
N ILE A 120 19.19 -2.75 3.16
CA ILE A 120 20.66 -2.73 3.23
C ILE A 120 21.22 -3.24 4.58
N THR A 121 20.46 -3.08 5.67
CA THR A 121 20.92 -3.48 7.02
C THR A 121 20.58 -4.92 7.35
N VAL A 122 19.36 -5.34 7.04
CA VAL A 122 18.85 -6.67 7.39
C VAL A 122 18.60 -7.53 6.14
N GLY A 123 18.08 -6.94 5.07
CA GLY A 123 17.70 -7.67 3.86
C GLY A 123 18.85 -8.37 3.16
N TYR A 124 20.06 -7.79 3.22
CA TYR A 124 21.30 -8.37 2.66
C TYR A 124 22.13 -9.12 3.70
N SER A 125 21.64 -9.26 4.95
CA SER A 125 22.32 -10.01 5.98
C SER A 125 22.09 -11.51 5.86
N THR A 126 22.95 -12.29 6.53
CA THR A 126 22.83 -13.75 6.64
C THR A 126 22.13 -14.18 7.95
N LEU A 127 21.35 -13.27 8.56
CA LEU A 127 20.65 -13.55 9.81
C LEU A 127 19.55 -14.59 9.60
N SER A 128 19.35 -15.44 10.62
CA SER A 128 18.25 -16.42 10.61
C SER A 128 16.89 -15.75 10.78
N ALA A 129 15.82 -16.37 10.25
CA ALA A 129 14.47 -15.83 10.26
C ALA A 129 13.95 -15.36 11.63
N PRO A 130 14.17 -16.09 12.75
CA PRO A 130 13.71 -15.66 14.07
C PRO A 130 14.29 -14.31 14.53
N ILE A 131 15.48 -13.96 14.04
CA ILE A 131 16.15 -12.69 14.36
C ILE A 131 15.87 -11.64 13.28
N ALA A 132 15.98 -12.03 11.99
CA ALA A 132 15.82 -11.13 10.87
C ALA A 132 14.43 -10.50 10.81
N LYS A 133 13.36 -11.28 10.96
CA LYS A 133 11.98 -10.76 10.84
C LYS A 133 11.61 -9.71 11.89
N PRO A 134 11.84 -9.91 13.20
CA PRO A 134 11.62 -8.86 14.19
C PRO A 134 12.50 -7.64 13.95
N LEU A 135 13.75 -7.84 13.54
CA LEU A 135 14.68 -6.75 13.27
C LEU A 135 14.24 -5.90 12.08
N VAL A 136 13.70 -6.52 11.02
CA VAL A 136 13.09 -5.81 9.88
C VAL A 136 11.99 -4.87 10.37
N ILE A 137 11.09 -5.36 11.24
CA ILE A 137 9.98 -4.54 11.76
C ILE A 137 10.52 -3.39 12.61
N LEU A 138 11.46 -3.66 13.51
CA LEU A 138 12.04 -2.64 14.40
C LEU A 138 12.78 -1.56 13.61
N VAL A 139 13.63 -1.94 12.65
CA VAL A 139 14.38 -0.98 11.83
C VAL A 139 13.42 -0.16 10.96
N ALA A 140 12.44 -0.81 10.31
CA ALA A 140 11.47 -0.11 9.48
C ALA A 140 10.63 0.89 10.30
N ALA A 141 10.17 0.48 11.49
CA ALA A 141 9.41 1.33 12.39
C ALA A 141 10.25 2.52 12.89
N ALA A 142 11.51 2.29 13.28
CA ALA A 142 12.41 3.34 13.73
C ALA A 142 12.68 4.38 12.63
N VAL A 143 12.99 3.93 11.41
CA VAL A 143 13.24 4.85 10.27
C VAL A 143 11.97 5.60 9.89
N GLY A 144 10.83 4.92 9.79
CA GLY A 144 9.54 5.55 9.51
C GLY A 144 9.18 6.60 10.57
N ALA A 145 9.40 6.29 11.85
CA ALA A 145 9.19 7.20 12.97
C ALA A 145 10.13 8.42 12.92
N LEU A 146 11.40 8.22 12.56
CA LEU A 146 12.36 9.34 12.41
C LEU A 146 11.95 10.30 11.29
N VAL A 147 11.57 9.77 10.12
CA VAL A 147 11.14 10.61 8.99
C VAL A 147 9.82 11.33 9.31
N GLY A 148 8.84 10.63 9.85
CA GLY A 148 7.57 11.22 10.28
C GLY A 148 7.74 12.20 11.43
N GLY A 149 8.59 11.88 12.41
CA GLY A 149 8.95 12.73 13.52
C GLY A 149 9.66 14.02 13.09
N LEU A 150 10.48 13.96 12.04
CA LEU A 150 11.11 15.15 11.46
C LEU A 150 10.07 16.13 10.91
N ILE A 151 9.04 15.64 10.20
CA ILE A 151 7.93 16.48 9.71
C ILE A 151 7.22 17.16 10.88
N GLY A 152 6.86 16.38 11.91
CA GLY A 152 6.22 16.89 13.11
C GLY A 152 7.07 17.89 13.86
N PHE A 153 8.38 17.64 13.97
CA PHE A 153 9.35 18.54 14.60
C PHE A 153 9.48 19.88 13.85
N LEU A 154 9.55 19.84 12.50
CA LEU A 154 9.60 21.04 11.67
C LEU A 154 8.35 21.91 11.87
N LYS A 155 7.18 21.29 11.96
CA LYS A 155 5.95 22.00 12.27
C LYS A 155 5.97 22.60 13.67
N TYR A 156 6.29 21.78 14.67
CA TYR A 156 6.25 22.22 16.08
C TYR A 156 7.29 23.32 16.39
N ARG A 157 8.53 23.14 15.93
CA ARG A 157 9.63 24.04 16.30
C ARG A 157 9.71 25.29 15.44
N PHE A 158 9.41 25.18 14.14
CA PHE A 158 9.59 26.24 13.15
C PHE A 158 8.27 26.71 12.51
N ASN A 159 7.15 26.15 12.90
CA ASN A 159 5.83 26.44 12.33
C ASN A 159 5.78 26.29 10.79
N ILE A 160 6.59 25.37 10.24
CA ILE A 160 6.60 25.07 8.80
C ILE A 160 5.38 24.25 8.47
N ASN A 161 4.75 24.54 7.33
CA ASN A 161 3.60 23.79 6.86
C ASN A 161 3.97 22.31 6.61
N GLU A 162 3.24 21.38 7.25
CA GLU A 162 3.49 19.95 7.19
C GLU A 162 3.30 19.36 5.80
N VAL A 163 2.38 19.91 4.99
CA VAL A 163 2.13 19.46 3.61
C VAL A 163 3.36 19.75 2.75
N VAL A 164 3.90 20.97 2.85
CA VAL A 164 5.09 21.37 2.10
C VAL A 164 6.31 20.55 2.55
N SER A 165 6.52 20.42 3.88
CA SER A 165 7.64 19.64 4.44
C SER A 165 7.59 18.18 4.00
N SER A 166 6.41 17.56 4.03
CA SER A 166 6.25 16.16 3.67
C SER A 166 6.46 15.91 2.18
N ILE A 167 5.98 16.79 1.30
CA ILE A 167 6.22 16.70 -0.14
C ILE A 167 7.73 16.86 -0.44
N MET A 168 8.38 17.87 0.15
CA MET A 168 9.81 18.09 -0.05
C MET A 168 10.65 16.91 0.44
N LEU A 169 10.33 16.36 1.62
CA LEU A 169 11.01 15.17 2.15
C LEU A 169 10.83 13.94 1.26
N ASN A 170 9.64 13.73 0.66
CA ASN A 170 9.44 12.65 -0.30
C ASN A 170 10.45 12.74 -1.45
N TYR A 171 10.58 13.91 -2.08
CA TYR A 171 11.54 14.10 -3.18
C TYR A 171 12.99 13.96 -2.72
N ILE A 172 13.34 14.54 -1.57
CA ILE A 172 14.71 14.42 -1.03
C ILE A 172 15.06 12.94 -0.82
N ILE A 173 14.18 12.18 -0.19
CA ILE A 173 14.39 10.75 0.07
C ILE A 173 14.47 9.97 -1.24
N GLU A 174 13.59 10.25 -2.19
CA GLU A 174 13.58 9.60 -3.51
C GLU A 174 14.92 9.79 -4.23
N TYR A 175 15.41 11.02 -4.30
CA TYR A 175 16.69 11.31 -4.96
C TYR A 175 17.89 10.73 -4.19
N VAL A 176 17.91 10.83 -2.87
CA VAL A 176 18.99 10.28 -2.02
C VAL A 176 19.02 8.76 -2.13
N VAL A 177 17.89 8.09 -1.97
CA VAL A 177 17.81 6.63 -2.09
C VAL A 177 18.15 6.19 -3.52
N GLY A 178 17.62 6.88 -4.53
CA GLY A 178 17.91 6.61 -5.95
C GLY A 178 19.41 6.75 -6.25
N PHE A 179 20.07 7.76 -5.72
CA PHE A 179 21.51 7.95 -5.85
C PHE A 179 22.29 6.77 -5.24
N PHE A 180 21.98 6.37 -4.00
CA PHE A 180 22.67 5.25 -3.34
C PHE A 180 22.39 3.92 -4.04
N ILE A 181 21.15 3.66 -4.46
CA ILE A 181 20.83 2.44 -5.20
C ILE A 181 21.66 2.36 -6.47
N ASN A 182 21.68 3.40 -7.30
CA ASN A 182 22.35 3.39 -8.58
C ASN A 182 23.87 3.35 -8.48
N THR A 183 24.45 3.94 -7.42
CA THR A 183 25.93 4.03 -7.28
C THR A 183 26.55 2.87 -6.51
N ARG A 184 25.81 2.25 -5.58
CA ARG A 184 26.37 1.27 -4.63
C ARG A 184 25.74 -0.11 -4.69
N TYR A 185 24.44 -0.19 -5.00
CA TYR A 185 23.67 -1.44 -4.81
C TYR A 185 23.21 -2.09 -6.10
N VAL A 186 23.28 -1.39 -7.24
CA VAL A 186 22.94 -1.93 -8.55
C VAL A 186 24.20 -2.31 -9.30
N ASN A 187 24.26 -3.55 -9.79
CA ASN A 187 25.35 -3.98 -10.68
C ASN A 187 25.24 -3.22 -12.02
N PRO A 188 26.30 -2.54 -12.48
CA PRO A 188 26.27 -1.74 -13.71
C PRO A 188 25.94 -2.53 -14.97
N ILE A 189 26.26 -3.82 -14.99
CA ILE A 189 26.06 -4.70 -16.16
C ILE A 189 24.65 -5.29 -16.16
N SER A 190 24.26 -5.96 -15.06
CA SER A 190 22.96 -6.63 -14.97
C SER A 190 21.78 -5.69 -14.67
N ARG A 191 22.07 -4.43 -14.25
CA ARG A 191 21.07 -3.45 -13.81
C ARG A 191 20.17 -3.96 -12.69
N GLN A 192 20.64 -4.94 -11.93
CA GLN A 192 19.93 -5.56 -10.82
C GLN A 192 20.68 -5.37 -9.51
N SER A 193 19.92 -5.16 -8.44
CA SER A 193 20.45 -5.18 -7.08
C SER A 193 20.59 -6.61 -6.55
N GLN A 194 21.31 -6.77 -5.46
CA GLN A 194 21.37 -8.05 -4.75
C GLN A 194 19.96 -8.50 -4.32
N THR A 195 19.70 -9.79 -4.35
CA THR A 195 18.42 -10.36 -3.89
C THR A 195 18.31 -10.29 -2.36
N VAL A 196 17.16 -9.87 -1.88
CA VAL A 196 16.86 -9.86 -0.44
C VAL A 196 16.76 -11.29 0.06
N SER A 197 17.41 -11.58 1.20
CA SER A 197 17.34 -12.88 1.86
C SER A 197 15.89 -13.31 2.12
N SER A 198 15.57 -14.58 1.86
CA SER A 198 14.27 -15.18 2.18
C SER A 198 13.94 -15.08 3.67
N GLU A 199 14.96 -15.16 4.52
CA GLU A 199 14.84 -15.09 5.97
C GLU A 199 14.41 -13.71 6.48
N ALA A 200 14.76 -12.65 5.73
CA ALA A 200 14.40 -11.28 6.07
C ALA A 200 13.03 -10.85 5.51
N ARG A 201 12.43 -11.62 4.61
CA ARG A 201 11.10 -11.30 4.07
C ARG A 201 10.02 -11.54 5.11
N LEU A 202 9.09 -10.60 5.24
CA LEU A 202 7.88 -10.72 6.07
C LEU A 202 6.80 -11.54 5.35
N THR A 203 7.22 -12.56 4.62
CA THR A 203 6.36 -13.54 3.98
C THR A 203 6.80 -14.94 4.40
N LEU A 204 5.87 -15.85 4.59
CA LEU A 204 6.15 -17.27 4.70
C LEU A 204 6.26 -17.80 3.26
N SER A 205 7.49 -17.72 2.72
CA SER A 205 7.77 -18.16 1.36
C SER A 205 7.81 -19.69 1.28
N GLY A 206 7.21 -20.21 0.20
CA GLY A 206 7.27 -21.64 -0.11
C GLY A 206 6.35 -22.52 0.75
N THR A 207 5.33 -21.93 1.39
CA THR A 207 4.25 -22.71 2.02
C THR A 207 3.59 -23.58 0.95
N LYS A 208 3.54 -24.89 1.18
CA LYS A 208 2.94 -25.85 0.25
C LYS A 208 1.68 -26.44 0.87
N ILE A 209 0.60 -26.45 0.10
CA ILE A 209 -0.59 -27.27 0.37
C ILE A 209 -0.78 -28.14 -0.86
N GLY A 210 -0.40 -29.41 -0.78
CA GLY A 210 -0.31 -30.30 -1.91
C GLY A 210 0.74 -29.81 -2.92
N ASP A 211 0.39 -29.69 -4.19
CA ASP A 211 1.29 -29.20 -5.26
C ASP A 211 1.31 -27.67 -5.39
N LEU A 212 0.48 -26.95 -4.62
CA LEU A 212 0.37 -25.50 -4.67
C LEU A 212 1.42 -24.85 -3.80
N LYS A 213 2.16 -23.87 -4.36
CA LYS A 213 3.08 -23.00 -3.64
C LYS A 213 2.49 -21.62 -3.55
N PHE A 214 2.43 -21.05 -2.36
CA PHE A 214 1.98 -19.68 -2.13
C PHE A 214 2.76 -19.03 -1.00
N ASP A 215 2.84 -17.73 -1.04
CA ASP A 215 3.53 -16.92 -0.05
C ASP A 215 2.47 -16.24 0.84
N ILE A 216 2.54 -16.47 2.16
CA ILE A 216 1.62 -15.86 3.11
C ILE A 216 2.24 -14.56 3.63
N PRO A 217 1.62 -13.38 3.40
CA PRO A 217 2.12 -12.12 3.91
C PRO A 217 1.89 -12.01 5.43
N LEU A 218 2.94 -12.20 6.22
CA LEU A 218 2.85 -12.04 7.68
C LEU A 218 2.52 -10.61 8.10
N GLY A 219 2.86 -9.63 7.26
CA GLY A 219 2.57 -8.22 7.51
C GLY A 219 1.08 -7.92 7.69
N ILE A 220 0.18 -8.69 7.06
CA ILE A 220 -1.26 -8.46 7.18
C ILE A 220 -1.76 -8.73 8.60
N ILE A 221 -1.15 -9.70 9.31
CA ILE A 221 -1.48 -10.02 10.70
C ILE A 221 -1.16 -8.85 11.64
N LEU A 222 -0.15 -8.04 11.27
CA LEU A 222 0.23 -6.85 12.02
C LEU A 222 -0.64 -5.64 11.68
N ALA A 223 -1.37 -5.68 10.57
CA ALA A 223 -2.20 -4.59 10.08
C ALA A 223 -3.66 -4.65 10.59
N VAL A 224 -4.11 -5.82 11.03
CA VAL A 224 -5.45 -6.09 11.59
C VAL A 224 -5.40 -6.10 13.12
#